data_72af068460ffa1864cdd2f76bb1fc9d0
#
_entry.id   72af068460ffa1864cdd2f76bb1fc9d0
#
_cell.length_a   1.000
_cell.length_b   1.000
_cell.length_c   1.000
_cell.angle_alpha   90.00
_cell.angle_beta   90.00
_cell.angle_gamma   90.00
#
_symmetry.space_group_name_H-M   'P 1'
#
loop_
_entity.id
_entity.type
_entity.pdbx_description
1 polymer ?
#
loop_
_entity_poly.entity_id
_entity_poly.type
_entity_poly.pdbx_seq_one_letter_code
_entity_poly.pdbx_strand_id
1 'polypeptide(L)'
;MSHQVLHLPAMWGMMFGLSLLKLYDYRLKKKHGAGFQVFQSMSKIENNTLMFFFGILAAVGALYFIGWLALAAVVYDPSVLGPTWSNIGVGFLSAIVDNVPVMSAVLKASPEMGLDQWMLVTLTAGVGGSLISFGSAAGVGVMGKLPGVYTFGAHMKYSWTILIGYIVSVSVWYVQYEILGFYHIG
;
A
#
# COMPACT_ATOMS: atom_id res chain seq x y z
N MET A 1 3.94 -1.70 17.03
CA MET A 1 4.57 -1.59 18.35
C MET A 1 6.10 -1.66 18.30
N SER A 2 6.74 -2.63 17.64
CA SER A 2 8.21 -2.72 17.60
C SER A 2 8.88 -1.48 17.00
N HIS A 3 8.30 -0.87 15.96
CA HIS A 3 8.84 0.34 15.33
C HIS A 3 8.67 1.59 16.21
N GLN A 4 7.56 1.71 16.91
CA GLN A 4 7.26 2.91 17.72
C GLN A 4 7.99 2.92 19.09
N VAL A 5 8.25 1.75 19.67
CA VAL A 5 8.84 1.64 21.01
C VAL A 5 10.35 1.36 20.95
N LEU A 6 10.78 0.54 20.00
CA LEU A 6 12.17 0.07 19.92
C LEU A 6 12.95 0.67 18.73
N HIS A 7 12.32 1.52 17.91
CA HIS A 7 12.87 2.09 16.67
C HIS A 7 13.44 1.03 15.71
N LEU A 8 12.97 -0.23 15.84
CA LEU A 8 13.38 -1.34 14.98
C LEU A 8 12.54 -1.36 13.69
N PRO A 9 13.14 -1.69 12.53
CA PRO A 9 12.39 -1.91 11.30
C PRO A 9 11.24 -2.91 11.49
N ALA A 10 10.11 -2.69 10.82
CA ALA A 10 8.92 -3.56 10.91
C ALA A 10 9.23 -5.04 10.61
N MET A 11 10.24 -5.30 9.80
CA MET A 11 10.77 -6.63 9.46
C MET A 11 11.14 -7.44 10.71
N TRP A 12 11.72 -6.83 11.74
CA TRP A 12 12.10 -7.53 12.97
C TRP A 12 10.89 -8.10 13.72
N GLY A 13 9.76 -7.37 13.74
CA GLY A 13 8.52 -7.86 14.34
C GLY A 13 7.97 -9.08 13.60
N MET A 14 8.02 -9.07 12.26
CA MET A 14 7.59 -10.19 11.43
C MET A 14 8.51 -11.41 11.62
N MET A 15 9.82 -11.23 11.62
CA MET A 15 10.79 -12.32 11.85
C MET A 15 10.65 -12.91 13.26
N PHE A 16 10.41 -12.09 14.27
CA PHE A 16 10.14 -12.55 15.61
C PHE A 16 8.86 -13.38 15.68
N GLY A 17 7.76 -12.91 15.07
CA GLY A 17 6.51 -13.67 14.97
C GLY A 17 6.68 -15.01 14.25
N LEU A 18 7.43 -15.04 13.15
CA LEU A 18 7.76 -16.27 12.42
C LEU A 18 8.58 -17.25 13.29
N SER A 19 9.53 -16.71 14.08
CA SER A 19 10.34 -17.53 15.00
C SER A 19 9.49 -18.16 16.09
N LEU A 20 8.52 -17.43 16.66
CA LEU A 20 7.57 -17.95 17.64
C LEU A 20 6.68 -19.03 17.03
N LEU A 21 6.17 -18.82 15.82
CA LEU A 21 5.39 -19.85 15.09
C LEU A 21 6.20 -21.11 14.86
N LYS A 22 7.48 -20.99 14.47
CA LYS A 22 8.38 -22.14 14.33
C LYS A 22 8.59 -22.89 15.63
N LEU A 23 8.76 -22.17 16.75
CA LEU A 23 8.93 -22.78 18.06
C LEU A 23 7.66 -23.52 18.49
N TYR A 24 6.49 -22.93 18.23
CA TYR A 24 5.20 -23.55 18.49
C TYR A 24 4.98 -24.81 17.64
N ASP A 25 5.30 -24.76 16.35
CA ASP A 25 5.25 -25.88 15.42
C ASP A 25 6.15 -27.05 15.90
N TYR A 26 7.37 -26.73 16.32
CA TYR A 26 8.28 -27.74 16.88
C TYR A 26 7.69 -28.44 18.11
N ARG A 27 7.04 -27.69 19.00
CA ARG A 27 6.38 -28.25 20.20
C ARG A 27 5.17 -29.12 19.83
N LEU A 28 4.35 -28.68 18.86
CA LEU A 28 3.20 -29.46 18.37
C LEU A 28 3.66 -30.77 17.72
N LYS A 29 4.69 -30.71 16.88
CA LYS A 29 5.25 -31.88 16.21
C LYS A 29 5.78 -32.89 17.21
N LYS A 30 6.43 -32.43 18.28
CA LYS A 30 6.95 -33.30 19.35
C LYS A 30 5.82 -33.93 20.18
N LYS A 31 4.67 -33.24 20.33
CA LYS A 31 3.55 -33.68 21.17
C LYS A 31 2.49 -34.51 20.43
N HIS A 32 2.23 -34.21 19.16
CA HIS A 32 1.12 -34.76 18.37
C HIS A 32 1.54 -35.41 17.04
N GLY A 33 2.83 -35.44 16.69
CA GLY A 33 3.32 -36.02 15.45
C GLY A 33 2.93 -35.26 14.17
N ALA A 34 2.05 -34.25 14.24
CA ALA A 34 1.58 -33.45 13.14
C ALA A 34 2.05 -31.99 13.36
N GLY A 35 2.96 -31.51 12.53
CA GLY A 35 3.43 -30.13 12.57
C GLY A 35 3.11 -29.42 11.25
N PHE A 36 2.95 -28.11 11.32
CA PHE A 36 2.80 -27.26 10.16
C PHE A 36 4.15 -27.15 9.44
N GLN A 37 4.21 -27.50 8.16
CA GLN A 37 5.47 -27.47 7.42
C GLN A 37 5.77 -26.06 6.91
N VAL A 38 6.40 -25.23 7.77
CA VAL A 38 6.78 -23.85 7.45
C VAL A 38 7.63 -23.78 6.16
N PHE A 39 8.56 -24.73 5.97
CA PHE A 39 9.39 -24.77 4.76
C PHE A 39 8.60 -25.10 3.49
N GLN A 40 7.57 -25.94 3.55
CA GLN A 40 6.68 -26.16 2.40
C GLN A 40 5.83 -24.92 2.09
N SER A 41 5.45 -24.16 3.12
CA SER A 41 4.77 -22.89 2.92
C SER A 41 5.70 -21.82 2.36
N MET A 42 6.97 -21.81 2.77
CA MET A 42 7.99 -20.92 2.20
C MET A 42 8.32 -21.26 0.74
N SER A 43 8.32 -22.54 0.36
CA SER A 43 8.55 -22.94 -1.04
C SER A 43 7.40 -22.55 -1.98
N LYS A 44 6.23 -22.20 -1.41
CA LYS A 44 5.06 -21.69 -2.15
C LYS A 44 5.04 -20.16 -2.25
N ILE A 45 6.09 -19.47 -1.77
CA ILE A 45 6.24 -18.03 -1.98
C ILE A 45 6.38 -17.81 -3.48
N GLU A 46 5.51 -16.99 -4.02
CA GLU A 46 5.50 -16.66 -5.45
C GLU A 46 6.71 -15.78 -5.79
N ASN A 47 7.79 -16.39 -6.25
CA ASN A 47 8.97 -15.67 -6.72
C ASN A 47 8.64 -14.65 -7.80
N ASN A 48 7.62 -14.93 -8.63
CA ASN A 48 7.16 -14.01 -9.67
C ASN A 48 6.66 -12.68 -9.07
N THR A 49 5.91 -12.74 -7.98
CA THR A 49 5.43 -11.54 -7.26
C THR A 49 6.61 -10.75 -6.67
N LEU A 50 7.60 -11.42 -6.08
CA LEU A 50 8.80 -10.76 -5.57
C LEU A 50 9.60 -10.08 -6.68
N MET A 51 9.80 -10.77 -7.81
CA MET A 51 10.50 -10.21 -8.97
C MET A 51 9.73 -9.06 -9.61
N PHE A 52 8.41 -9.13 -9.63
CA PHE A 52 7.54 -8.05 -10.09
C PHE A 52 7.73 -6.78 -9.23
N PHE A 53 7.66 -6.89 -7.90
CA PHE A 53 7.89 -5.74 -7.02
C PHE A 53 9.31 -5.20 -7.13
N PHE A 54 10.30 -6.07 -7.21
CA PHE A 54 11.68 -5.66 -7.41
C PHE A 54 11.85 -4.88 -8.73
N GLY A 55 11.28 -5.39 -9.82
CA GLY A 55 11.33 -4.73 -11.12
C GLY A 55 10.68 -3.35 -11.11
N ILE A 56 9.50 -3.22 -10.50
CA ILE A 56 8.79 -1.92 -10.38
C ILE A 56 9.58 -0.94 -9.52
N LEU A 57 10.07 -1.35 -8.36
CA LEU A 57 10.83 -0.46 -7.49
C LEU A 57 12.17 -0.03 -8.13
N ALA A 58 12.81 -0.92 -8.89
CA ALA A 58 13.98 -0.58 -9.68
C ALA A 58 13.65 0.41 -10.80
N ALA A 59 12.52 0.23 -11.52
CA ALA A 59 12.06 1.15 -12.55
C ALA A 59 11.74 2.54 -11.99
N VAL A 60 11.02 2.62 -10.86
CA VAL A 60 10.76 3.90 -10.16
C VAL A 60 12.08 4.55 -9.69
N GLY A 61 13.04 3.74 -9.22
CA GLY A 61 14.37 4.21 -8.89
C GLY A 61 15.12 4.80 -10.08
N ALA A 62 15.03 4.15 -11.24
CA ALA A 62 15.63 4.64 -12.49
C ALA A 62 14.97 5.96 -12.95
N LEU A 63 13.64 6.06 -12.90
CA LEU A 63 12.91 7.30 -13.22
C LEU A 63 13.32 8.46 -12.29
N TYR A 64 13.55 8.19 -11.02
CA TYR A 64 14.07 9.17 -10.09
C TYR A 64 15.48 9.64 -10.50
N PHE A 65 16.35 8.69 -10.83
CA PHE A 65 17.74 9.00 -11.20
C PHE A 65 17.85 9.81 -12.49
N ILE A 66 16.95 9.58 -13.45
CA ILE A 66 16.88 10.34 -14.72
C ILE A 66 16.25 11.73 -14.52
N GLY A 67 15.64 12.01 -13.34
CA GLY A 67 15.00 13.29 -13.03
C GLY A 67 13.54 13.41 -13.45
N TRP A 68 12.92 12.36 -13.99
CA TRP A 68 11.50 12.38 -14.39
C TRP A 68 10.56 12.59 -13.22
N LEU A 69 10.90 12.10 -12.03
CA LEU A 69 10.08 12.30 -10.83
C LEU A 69 10.10 13.75 -10.33
N ALA A 70 11.14 14.53 -10.64
CA ALA A 70 11.15 15.96 -10.38
C ALA A 70 10.09 16.71 -11.22
N LEU A 71 9.86 16.28 -12.46
CA LEU A 71 8.77 16.82 -13.29
C LEU A 71 7.40 16.46 -12.71
N ALA A 72 7.24 15.27 -12.16
CA ALA A 72 6.00 14.89 -11.49
C ALA A 72 5.75 15.76 -10.23
N ALA A 73 6.80 16.19 -9.54
CA ALA A 73 6.67 17.09 -8.39
C ALA A 73 6.11 18.45 -8.77
N VAL A 74 6.28 18.94 -10.01
CA VAL A 74 5.72 20.21 -10.51
C VAL A 74 4.18 20.20 -10.44
N VAL A 75 3.53 19.05 -10.55
CA VAL A 75 2.07 18.94 -10.47
C VAL A 75 1.56 19.32 -9.07
N TYR A 76 2.41 19.18 -8.04
CA TYR A 76 2.12 19.58 -6.67
C TYR A 76 2.23 21.09 -6.42
N ASP A 77 2.80 21.86 -7.38
CA ASP A 77 2.85 23.30 -7.28
C ASP A 77 1.43 23.89 -7.23
N PRO A 78 1.14 24.81 -6.28
CA PRO A 78 -0.17 25.45 -6.18
C PRO A 78 -0.62 26.17 -7.45
N SER A 79 0.33 26.61 -8.29
CA SER A 79 0.05 27.26 -9.57
C SER A 79 -0.45 26.29 -10.66
N VAL A 80 -0.24 24.98 -10.50
CA VAL A 80 -0.64 23.93 -11.47
C VAL A 80 -1.89 23.22 -10.97
N LEU A 81 -1.76 22.33 -10.00
CA LEU A 81 -2.88 21.55 -9.46
C LEU A 81 -2.99 21.67 -7.93
N GLY A 82 -1.86 21.87 -7.28
CA GLY A 82 -1.71 21.92 -5.85
C GLY A 82 -1.72 20.54 -5.18
N PRO A 83 -1.30 20.46 -3.91
CA PRO A 83 -1.11 19.18 -3.21
C PRO A 83 -2.39 18.37 -3.08
N THR A 84 -3.52 18.99 -2.75
CA THR A 84 -4.79 18.29 -2.48
C THR A 84 -5.31 17.55 -3.72
N TRP A 85 -5.40 18.26 -4.85
CA TRP A 85 -5.88 17.64 -6.09
C TRP A 85 -4.91 16.64 -6.67
N SER A 86 -3.60 16.89 -6.52
CA SER A 86 -2.56 15.95 -6.90
C SER A 86 -2.68 14.64 -6.10
N ASN A 87 -2.88 14.73 -4.80
CA ASN A 87 -3.05 13.58 -3.92
C ASN A 87 -4.33 12.78 -4.25
N ILE A 88 -5.42 13.45 -4.59
CA ILE A 88 -6.64 12.79 -5.07
C ILE A 88 -6.38 12.09 -6.41
N GLY A 89 -5.69 12.74 -7.33
CA GLY A 89 -5.29 12.16 -8.61
C GLY A 89 -4.38 10.93 -8.46
N VAL A 90 -3.43 10.98 -7.53
CA VAL A 90 -2.57 9.85 -7.16
C VAL A 90 -3.38 8.65 -6.69
N GLY A 91 -4.47 8.87 -5.95
CA GLY A 91 -5.39 7.81 -5.55
C GLY A 91 -6.03 7.11 -6.75
N PHE A 92 -6.48 7.85 -7.76
CA PHE A 92 -7.01 7.25 -9.00
C PHE A 92 -5.92 6.55 -9.81
N LEU A 93 -4.71 7.10 -9.85
CA LEU A 93 -3.57 6.44 -10.49
C LEU A 93 -3.25 5.11 -9.81
N SER A 94 -3.35 5.06 -8.48
CA SER A 94 -3.16 3.85 -7.68
C SER A 94 -4.19 2.75 -7.97
N ALA A 95 -5.36 3.11 -8.50
CA ALA A 95 -6.34 2.12 -8.95
C ALA A 95 -5.87 1.32 -10.17
N ILE A 96 -5.04 1.92 -11.01
CA ILE A 96 -4.54 1.33 -12.26
C ILE A 96 -3.17 0.68 -12.04
N VAL A 97 -2.31 1.38 -11.29
CA VAL A 97 -0.97 0.93 -10.95
C VAL A 97 -0.96 0.63 -9.45
N ASP A 98 -0.40 -0.49 -9.03
CA ASP A 98 -0.34 -0.89 -7.62
C ASP A 98 0.08 0.30 -6.71
N ASN A 99 -0.52 0.38 -5.53
CA ASN A 99 -0.29 1.45 -4.56
C ASN A 99 1.17 1.55 -4.10
N VAL A 100 1.91 0.43 -4.04
CA VAL A 100 3.32 0.41 -3.61
C VAL A 100 4.23 1.22 -4.55
N PRO A 101 4.24 0.97 -5.88
CA PRO A 101 5.03 1.78 -6.80
C PRO A 101 4.60 3.23 -6.85
N VAL A 102 3.30 3.52 -6.78
CA VAL A 102 2.78 4.88 -6.80
C VAL A 102 3.26 5.65 -5.57
N MET A 103 3.10 5.10 -4.36
CA MET A 103 3.63 5.73 -3.14
C MET A 103 5.15 5.83 -3.15
N SER A 104 5.86 4.85 -3.69
CA SER A 104 7.32 4.91 -3.84
C SER A 104 7.74 6.09 -4.73
N ALA A 105 6.99 6.35 -5.81
CA ALA A 105 7.24 7.48 -6.70
C ALA A 105 7.01 8.82 -5.98
N VAL A 106 5.89 8.97 -5.26
CA VAL A 106 5.58 10.20 -4.49
C VAL A 106 6.64 10.45 -3.41
N LEU A 107 7.03 9.43 -2.65
CA LEU A 107 8.08 9.54 -1.64
C LEU A 107 9.44 9.94 -2.23
N LYS A 108 9.78 9.44 -3.42
CA LYS A 108 11.04 9.80 -4.10
C LYS A 108 10.98 11.18 -4.74
N ALA A 109 9.83 11.59 -5.25
CA ALA A 109 9.60 12.94 -5.76
C ALA A 109 9.69 13.99 -4.63
N SER A 110 9.37 13.57 -3.39
CA SER A 110 9.47 14.38 -2.16
C SER A 110 8.86 15.78 -2.32
N PRO A 111 7.60 15.93 -2.77
CA PRO A 111 6.99 17.25 -2.92
C PRO A 111 6.91 17.95 -1.57
N GLU A 112 7.07 19.27 -1.57
CA GLU A 112 6.93 20.09 -0.37
C GLU A 112 5.44 20.19 0.01
N MET A 113 5.04 19.44 1.04
CA MET A 113 3.67 19.42 1.52
C MET A 113 3.61 19.13 3.04
N GLY A 114 2.57 19.65 3.69
CA GLY A 114 2.33 19.46 5.12
C GLY A 114 2.00 18.01 5.49
N LEU A 115 1.99 17.73 6.79
CA LEU A 115 1.66 16.40 7.31
C LEU A 115 0.23 15.96 6.92
N ASP A 116 -0.70 16.91 6.90
CA ASP A 116 -2.08 16.72 6.45
C ASP A 116 -2.14 16.17 5.02
N GLN A 117 -1.34 16.71 4.12
CA GLN A 117 -1.24 16.29 2.73
C GLN A 117 -0.55 14.92 2.58
N TRP A 118 0.46 14.63 3.42
CA TRP A 118 1.06 13.29 3.50
C TRP A 118 0.07 12.24 3.99
N MET A 119 -0.80 12.60 4.92
CA MET A 119 -1.90 11.73 5.36
C MET A 119 -2.93 11.53 4.24
N LEU A 120 -3.28 12.60 3.51
CA LEU A 120 -4.20 12.51 2.37
C LEU A 120 -3.67 11.57 1.29
N VAL A 121 -2.42 11.72 0.85
CA VAL A 121 -1.86 10.84 -0.19
C VAL A 121 -1.79 9.38 0.24
N THR A 122 -1.50 9.13 1.51
CA THR A 122 -1.50 7.77 2.06
C THR A 122 -2.90 7.16 2.04
N LEU A 123 -3.90 7.94 2.43
CA LEU A 123 -5.32 7.55 2.40
C LEU A 123 -5.78 7.28 0.96
N THR A 124 -5.54 8.23 0.06
CA THR A 124 -6.01 8.16 -1.33
C THR A 124 -5.33 7.05 -2.10
N ALA A 125 -4.02 6.87 -1.97
CA ALA A 125 -3.30 5.77 -2.61
C ALA A 125 -3.73 4.41 -2.07
N GLY A 126 -3.94 4.29 -0.75
CA GLY A 126 -4.37 3.05 -0.11
C GLY A 126 -5.78 2.62 -0.53
N VAL A 127 -6.76 3.51 -0.42
CA VAL A 127 -8.16 3.22 -0.80
C VAL A 127 -8.30 3.16 -2.31
N GLY A 128 -7.64 4.06 -3.04
CA GLY A 128 -7.63 4.10 -4.50
C GLY A 128 -7.15 2.81 -5.13
N GLY A 129 -6.07 2.22 -4.60
CA GLY A 129 -5.57 0.93 -5.06
C GLY A 129 -6.56 -0.23 -4.97
N SER A 130 -7.62 -0.08 -4.18
CA SER A 130 -8.70 -1.07 -4.05
C SER A 130 -9.85 -0.86 -5.03
N LEU A 131 -9.89 0.26 -5.78
CA LEU A 131 -10.96 0.55 -6.73
C LEU A 131 -11.01 -0.48 -7.87
N ILE A 132 -9.85 -0.89 -8.34
CA ILE A 132 -9.72 -1.95 -9.35
C ILE A 132 -8.92 -3.10 -8.73
N SER A 133 -9.31 -4.33 -9.01
CA SER A 133 -8.72 -5.49 -8.32
C SER A 133 -7.22 -5.70 -8.59
N PHE A 134 -6.66 -5.16 -9.69
CA PHE A 134 -5.20 -5.23 -9.92
C PHE A 134 -4.44 -4.00 -9.40
N GLY A 135 -5.10 -2.96 -8.92
CA GLY A 135 -4.46 -1.86 -8.20
C GLY A 135 -3.99 -2.26 -6.80
N SER A 136 -4.08 -3.56 -6.46
CA SER A 136 -3.60 -4.09 -5.18
C SER A 136 -3.10 -5.53 -5.36
N ALA A 137 -1.86 -5.79 -4.96
CA ALA A 137 -1.29 -7.13 -4.91
C ALA A 137 -2.15 -8.12 -4.10
N ALA A 138 -2.82 -7.63 -3.04
CA ALA A 138 -3.75 -8.42 -2.26
C ALA A 138 -4.96 -8.86 -3.08
N GLY A 139 -5.54 -7.99 -3.91
CA GLY A 139 -6.65 -8.30 -4.80
C GLY A 139 -6.29 -9.39 -5.81
N VAL A 140 -5.14 -9.26 -6.45
CA VAL A 140 -4.61 -10.27 -7.38
C VAL A 140 -4.34 -11.60 -6.66
N GLY A 141 -3.75 -11.56 -5.47
CA GLY A 141 -3.49 -12.75 -4.66
C GLY A 141 -4.77 -13.50 -4.27
N VAL A 142 -5.83 -12.79 -3.90
CA VAL A 142 -7.14 -13.39 -3.58
C VAL A 142 -7.78 -14.02 -4.81
N MET A 143 -7.71 -13.36 -5.98
CA MET A 143 -8.21 -13.93 -7.23
C MET A 143 -7.49 -15.23 -7.60
N GLY A 144 -6.18 -15.30 -7.38
CA GLY A 144 -5.38 -16.51 -7.61
C GLY A 144 -5.71 -17.67 -6.65
N LYS A 145 -6.16 -17.35 -5.42
CA LYS A 145 -6.50 -18.37 -4.39
C LYS A 145 -7.96 -18.84 -4.45
N LEU A 146 -8.86 -18.01 -4.99
CA LEU A 146 -10.30 -18.29 -5.06
C LEU A 146 -10.80 -18.20 -6.53
N PRO A 147 -10.27 -19.05 -7.43
CA PRO A 147 -10.68 -19.03 -8.83
C PRO A 147 -12.16 -19.37 -8.95
N GLY A 148 -12.89 -18.56 -9.74
CA GLY A 148 -14.33 -18.73 -9.95
C GLY A 148 -15.23 -18.12 -8.88
N VAL A 149 -14.74 -17.85 -7.67
CA VAL A 149 -15.49 -17.20 -6.59
C VAL A 149 -15.24 -15.69 -6.59
N TYR A 150 -13.96 -15.30 -6.58
CA TYR A 150 -13.56 -13.91 -6.64
C TYR A 150 -12.92 -13.64 -8.01
N THR A 151 -13.64 -12.95 -8.87
CA THR A 151 -13.21 -12.61 -10.22
C THR A 151 -13.13 -11.11 -10.41
N PHE A 152 -12.41 -10.66 -11.43
CA PHE A 152 -12.36 -9.25 -11.80
C PHE A 152 -13.74 -8.65 -12.01
N GLY A 153 -14.63 -9.35 -12.71
CA GLY A 153 -16.00 -8.89 -12.94
C GLY A 153 -16.83 -8.78 -11.65
N ALA A 154 -16.64 -9.72 -10.72
CA ALA A 154 -17.29 -9.68 -9.41
C ALA A 154 -16.78 -8.48 -8.59
N HIS A 155 -15.49 -8.20 -8.60
CA HIS A 155 -14.93 -7.04 -7.93
C HIS A 155 -15.47 -5.73 -8.53
N MET A 156 -15.43 -5.59 -9.86
CA MET A 156 -15.93 -4.39 -10.55
C MET A 156 -17.39 -4.07 -10.25
N LYS A 157 -18.21 -5.10 -10.03
CA LYS A 157 -19.61 -4.91 -9.64
C LYS A 157 -19.75 -4.17 -8.29
N TYR A 158 -18.78 -4.32 -7.39
CA TYR A 158 -18.79 -3.67 -6.08
C TYR A 158 -17.83 -2.48 -5.98
N SER A 159 -17.06 -2.16 -7.02
CA SER A 159 -16.11 -1.04 -7.03
C SER A 159 -16.76 0.32 -6.75
N TRP A 160 -18.03 0.48 -7.11
CA TRP A 160 -18.77 1.70 -6.80
C TRP A 160 -18.93 1.94 -5.28
N THR A 161 -19.03 0.88 -4.47
CA THR A 161 -19.08 1.01 -2.99
C THR A 161 -17.74 1.48 -2.44
N ILE A 162 -16.65 1.01 -3.04
CA ILE A 162 -15.29 1.45 -2.70
C ILE A 162 -15.10 2.92 -3.11
N LEU A 163 -15.64 3.31 -4.28
CA LEU A 163 -15.62 4.71 -4.73
C LEU A 163 -16.37 5.64 -3.76
N ILE A 164 -17.54 5.22 -3.28
CA ILE A 164 -18.25 5.98 -2.23
C ILE A 164 -17.39 6.08 -0.98
N GLY A 165 -16.79 4.97 -0.53
CA GLY A 165 -15.87 4.96 0.61
C GLY A 165 -14.69 5.91 0.41
N TYR A 166 -14.13 5.95 -0.81
CA TYR A 166 -13.08 6.88 -1.18
C TYR A 166 -13.51 8.34 -1.03
N ILE A 167 -14.67 8.70 -1.61
CA ILE A 167 -15.23 10.07 -1.53
C ILE A 167 -15.50 10.45 -0.08
N VAL A 168 -16.12 9.55 0.70
CA VAL A 168 -16.38 9.79 2.13
C VAL A 168 -15.07 9.99 2.90
N SER A 169 -14.04 9.16 2.65
CA SER A 169 -12.75 9.28 3.32
C SER A 169 -12.06 10.61 3.04
N VAL A 170 -12.07 11.05 1.78
CA VAL A 170 -11.52 12.36 1.39
C VAL A 170 -12.34 13.50 2.01
N SER A 171 -13.66 13.37 2.06
CA SER A 171 -14.54 14.37 2.68
C SER A 171 -14.31 14.47 4.19
N VAL A 172 -14.14 13.36 4.88
CA VAL A 172 -13.80 13.33 6.32
C VAL A 172 -12.45 13.99 6.56
N TRP A 173 -11.43 13.66 5.74
CA TRP A 173 -10.12 14.32 5.80
C TRP A 173 -10.26 15.84 5.61
N TYR A 174 -11.02 16.28 4.61
CA TYR A 174 -11.24 17.70 4.32
C TYR A 174 -11.88 18.43 5.51
N VAL A 175 -12.94 17.86 6.08
CA VAL A 175 -13.61 18.42 7.27
C VAL A 175 -12.64 18.48 8.45
N GLN A 176 -11.85 17.45 8.65
CA GLN A 176 -10.96 17.32 9.80
C GLN A 176 -9.78 18.31 9.74
N TYR A 177 -9.17 18.49 8.58
CA TYR A 177 -7.98 19.30 8.44
C TYR A 177 -8.25 20.71 7.94
N GLU A 178 -9.15 20.90 6.99
CA GLU A 178 -9.45 22.23 6.43
C GLU A 178 -10.51 22.99 7.24
N ILE A 179 -11.54 22.32 7.77
CA ILE A 179 -12.63 22.98 8.50
C ILE A 179 -12.32 23.04 10.00
N LEU A 180 -11.96 21.92 10.62
CA LEU A 180 -11.72 21.84 12.06
C LEU A 180 -10.29 22.22 12.47
N GLY A 181 -9.35 22.36 11.53
CA GLY A 181 -8.00 22.85 11.78
C GLY A 181 -7.16 21.98 12.71
N PHE A 182 -7.36 20.66 12.72
CA PHE A 182 -6.62 19.73 13.60
C PHE A 182 -5.10 19.81 13.43
N TYR A 183 -4.61 20.46 12.39
CA TYR A 183 -3.18 20.67 12.15
C TYR A 183 -2.53 21.65 13.17
N HIS A 184 -3.32 22.46 13.85
CA HIS A 184 -2.81 23.47 14.80
C HIS A 184 -2.71 22.96 16.25
N ILE A 185 -2.97 21.68 16.51
CA ILE A 185 -3.01 21.10 17.86
C ILE A 185 -1.77 20.22 18.18
N GLY A 186 -0.73 20.28 17.33
CA GLY A 186 0.52 19.53 17.50
C GLY A 186 1.73 20.42 17.71
#